data_e0ec671afefe672723ef2ffb0982b7f8
#
_entry.id   e0ec671afefe672723ef2ffb0982b7f8
#
_cell.length_a   1.000
_cell.length_b   1.000
_cell.length_c   1.000
_cell.angle_alpha   90.00
_cell.angle_beta   90.00
_cell.angle_gamma   90.00
#
_symmetry.space_group_name_H-M   'P 1'
#
loop_
_entity.id
_entity.type
_entity.pdbx_description
1 polymer ?
#
loop_
_entity_poly.entity_id
_entity_poly.type
_entity_poly.pdbx_seq_one_letter_code
_entity_poly.pdbx_strand_id
1 'polypeptide(L)'
;MANDVIVYEVQKPEVKVNRNNYVLQIGAFECKLQRDVDFGKVPKAKSPSLWKSGAEKILMGYGLYYDVVLTDSYKDYEKGFFYYEFTARAYDKEGRIVRTGVGCANTGESSFGFAGGFNSANSAIKKAKKRAVVDLALTLGSLSDMFTQDIEDDNNEIRSKEILKDDDPITSKQAKRLFAIAANNEITAEKAKSLLAEWGYTSTKDITQKVYDDVCKKFENYRYE
;
A
#
# COMPACT_ATOMS: atom_id res chain seq x y z
N MET A 1 -14.43 19.70 -40.54
CA MET A 1 -13.47 18.61 -40.68
C MET A 1 -13.83 17.61 -39.62
N ALA A 2 -14.33 16.44 -39.98
CA ALA A 2 -14.62 15.37 -39.03
C ALA A 2 -13.29 14.86 -38.47
N ASN A 3 -13.12 14.92 -37.14
CA ASN A 3 -12.03 14.25 -36.48
C ASN A 3 -12.29 12.74 -36.58
N ASP A 4 -11.61 12.07 -37.51
CA ASP A 4 -11.59 10.62 -37.51
C ASP A 4 -10.96 10.15 -36.20
N VAL A 5 -11.78 9.64 -35.31
CA VAL A 5 -11.33 8.98 -34.10
C VAL A 5 -10.71 7.66 -34.53
N ILE A 6 -9.39 7.65 -34.68
CA ILE A 6 -8.66 6.40 -34.93
C ILE A 6 -8.71 5.58 -33.63
N VAL A 7 -9.56 4.59 -33.62
CA VAL A 7 -9.65 3.63 -32.50
C VAL A 7 -8.47 2.67 -32.64
N TYR A 8 -7.47 2.82 -31.78
CA TYR A 8 -6.41 1.81 -31.64
C TYR A 8 -6.99 0.59 -30.96
N GLU A 9 -7.21 -0.46 -31.69
CA GLU A 9 -7.62 -1.75 -31.17
C GLU A 9 -6.39 -2.46 -30.58
N VAL A 10 -6.15 -2.24 -29.29
CA VAL A 10 -5.17 -3.02 -28.54
C VAL A 10 -5.79 -4.39 -28.29
N GLN A 11 -5.27 -5.42 -28.93
CA GLN A 11 -5.79 -6.78 -28.79
C GLN A 11 -5.46 -7.33 -27.40
N LYS A 12 -6.48 -7.96 -26.77
CA LYS A 12 -6.27 -8.73 -25.54
C LYS A 12 -5.32 -9.89 -25.85
N PRO A 13 -4.26 -10.12 -25.04
CA PRO A 13 -3.32 -11.21 -25.29
C PRO A 13 -3.98 -12.58 -25.07
N GLU A 14 -3.56 -13.58 -25.85
CA GLU A 14 -3.83 -14.96 -25.49
C GLU A 14 -3.03 -15.33 -24.25
N VAL A 15 -3.68 -15.98 -23.28
CA VAL A 15 -3.07 -16.33 -22.02
C VAL A 15 -2.98 -17.85 -21.89
N LYS A 16 -1.75 -18.35 -21.71
CA LYS A 16 -1.50 -19.76 -21.37
C LYS A 16 -1.06 -19.83 -19.90
N VAL A 17 -1.74 -20.67 -19.14
CA VAL A 17 -1.41 -20.90 -17.73
C VAL A 17 -0.52 -22.12 -17.62
N ASN A 18 0.67 -21.97 -17.05
CA ASN A 18 1.60 -23.06 -16.78
C ASN A 18 1.94 -23.06 -15.28
N ARG A 19 1.49 -24.06 -14.55
CA ARG A 19 1.58 -24.36 -13.09
C ARG A 19 1.82 -23.17 -12.15
N ASN A 20 2.84 -22.36 -12.39
CA ASN A 20 3.23 -21.21 -11.55
C ASN A 20 3.47 -19.91 -12.36
N ASN A 21 3.22 -19.91 -13.66
CA ASN A 21 3.52 -18.80 -14.55
C ASN A 21 2.34 -18.53 -15.48
N TYR A 22 2.22 -17.28 -15.90
CA TYR A 22 1.37 -16.90 -17.04
C TYR A 22 2.26 -16.58 -18.23
N VAL A 23 1.83 -17.02 -19.38
CA VAL A 23 2.45 -16.67 -20.67
C VAL A 23 1.41 -15.91 -21.47
N LEU A 24 1.68 -14.64 -21.71
CA LEU A 24 0.82 -13.76 -22.49
C LEU A 24 1.40 -13.62 -23.90
N GLN A 25 0.64 -13.99 -24.92
CA GLN A 25 1.01 -13.77 -26.31
C GLN A 25 0.50 -12.40 -26.76
N ILE A 26 1.40 -11.43 -26.89
CA ILE A 26 1.12 -10.05 -27.29
C ILE A 26 1.65 -9.87 -28.73
N GLY A 27 0.79 -10.09 -29.72
CA GLY A 27 1.24 -10.17 -31.12
C GLY A 27 2.33 -11.24 -31.31
N ALA A 28 3.48 -10.86 -31.80
CA ALA A 28 4.63 -11.75 -31.95
C ALA A 28 5.47 -11.92 -30.65
N PHE A 29 5.19 -11.14 -29.62
CA PHE A 29 5.95 -11.15 -28.37
C PHE A 29 5.35 -12.09 -27.33
N GLU A 30 6.18 -12.96 -26.75
CA GLU A 30 5.81 -13.84 -25.65
C GLU A 30 6.26 -13.23 -24.31
N CYS A 31 5.30 -12.73 -23.52
CA CYS A 31 5.55 -12.16 -22.21
C CYS A 31 5.37 -13.23 -21.13
N LYS A 32 6.47 -13.61 -20.46
CA LYS A 32 6.44 -14.58 -19.36
C LYS A 32 6.35 -13.85 -18.03
N LEU A 33 5.25 -14.07 -17.30
CA LEU A 33 5.05 -13.59 -15.94
C LEU A 33 5.29 -14.74 -14.97
N GLN A 34 6.22 -14.53 -14.05
CA GLN A 34 6.63 -15.50 -13.04
C GLN A 34 5.93 -15.19 -11.71
N ARG A 35 5.36 -16.25 -11.11
CA ARG A 35 4.77 -16.15 -9.77
C ARG A 35 5.83 -15.74 -8.74
N ASP A 36 5.40 -14.94 -7.76
CA ASP A 36 6.20 -14.39 -6.66
C ASP A 36 7.36 -13.45 -7.11
N VAL A 37 7.38 -13.09 -8.42
CA VAL A 37 8.28 -12.10 -9.01
C VAL A 37 7.49 -11.01 -9.73
N ASP A 38 6.53 -11.40 -10.57
CA ASP A 38 5.76 -10.50 -11.43
C ASP A 38 4.31 -10.37 -10.97
N PHE A 39 3.82 -11.37 -10.24
CA PHE A 39 2.50 -11.39 -9.63
C PHE A 39 2.52 -12.31 -8.42
N GLY A 40 1.57 -12.14 -7.52
CA GLY A 40 1.47 -13.00 -6.35
C GLY A 40 0.08 -13.03 -5.76
N LYS A 41 -0.19 -14.08 -4.95
CA LYS A 41 -1.45 -14.20 -4.23
C LYS A 41 -1.36 -13.32 -2.98
N VAL A 42 -2.36 -12.48 -2.81
CA VAL A 42 -2.52 -11.71 -1.58
C VAL A 42 -3.63 -12.35 -0.74
N PRO A 43 -3.47 -12.44 0.58
CA PRO A 43 -4.48 -13.00 1.46
C PRO A 43 -5.86 -12.36 1.24
N LYS A 44 -6.91 -13.19 1.21
CA LYS A 44 -8.32 -12.81 1.00
C LYS A 44 -8.72 -12.38 -0.43
N ALA A 45 -7.78 -12.25 -1.38
CA ALA A 45 -8.13 -11.91 -2.75
C ALA A 45 -8.56 -13.12 -3.57
N LYS A 46 -9.52 -12.91 -4.46
CA LYS A 46 -10.00 -13.93 -5.40
C LYS A 46 -8.99 -14.19 -6.52
N SER A 47 -8.35 -13.13 -7.02
CA SER A 47 -7.37 -13.18 -8.10
C SER A 47 -5.99 -12.76 -7.60
N PRO A 48 -4.88 -13.19 -8.25
CA PRO A 48 -3.55 -12.71 -7.90
C PRO A 48 -3.39 -11.22 -8.20
N SER A 49 -2.50 -10.54 -7.49
CA SER A 49 -2.15 -9.14 -7.75
C SER A 49 -0.99 -9.07 -8.73
N LEU A 50 -1.11 -8.22 -9.74
CA LEU A 50 -0.02 -7.90 -10.64
C LEU A 50 0.95 -6.94 -9.95
N TRP A 51 2.25 -7.25 -9.99
CA TRP A 51 3.28 -6.40 -9.44
C TRP A 51 3.89 -5.50 -10.52
N LYS A 52 4.64 -4.49 -10.08
CA LYS A 52 5.25 -3.51 -10.99
C LYS A 52 6.14 -4.18 -12.05
N SER A 53 6.93 -5.19 -11.67
CA SER A 53 7.78 -5.96 -12.60
C SER A 53 6.98 -6.63 -13.71
N GLY A 54 5.84 -7.25 -13.36
CA GLY A 54 4.93 -7.84 -14.32
C GLY A 54 4.28 -6.80 -15.24
N ALA A 55 3.84 -5.67 -14.65
CA ALA A 55 3.28 -4.55 -15.41
C ALA A 55 4.27 -4.00 -16.44
N GLU A 56 5.54 -3.78 -16.06
CA GLU A 56 6.58 -3.32 -16.94
C GLU A 56 6.87 -4.30 -18.10
N LYS A 57 6.84 -5.60 -17.84
CA LYS A 57 6.98 -6.64 -18.88
C LYS A 57 5.82 -6.62 -19.86
N ILE A 58 4.59 -6.45 -19.40
CA ILE A 58 3.40 -6.34 -20.24
C ILE A 58 3.52 -5.10 -21.15
N LEU A 59 3.82 -3.93 -20.57
CA LEU A 59 3.98 -2.69 -21.33
C LEU A 59 5.08 -2.80 -22.38
N MET A 60 6.22 -3.42 -22.04
CA MET A 60 7.28 -3.72 -22.98
C MET A 60 6.82 -4.64 -24.11
N GLY A 61 6.00 -5.64 -23.79
CA GLY A 61 5.45 -6.56 -24.79
C GLY A 61 4.58 -5.88 -25.85
N TYR A 62 3.87 -4.84 -25.48
CA TYR A 62 3.10 -4.01 -26.42
C TYR A 62 3.96 -3.06 -27.25
N GLY A 63 5.26 -2.90 -26.93
CA GLY A 63 6.17 -2.03 -27.66
C GLY A 63 5.77 -0.55 -27.63
N LEU A 64 5.03 -0.13 -26.62
CA LEU A 64 4.58 1.25 -26.43
C LEU A 64 5.53 2.03 -25.52
N TYR A 65 5.73 3.30 -25.84
CA TYR A 65 6.36 4.22 -24.90
C TYR A 65 5.37 4.60 -23.82
N TYR A 66 5.84 4.84 -22.60
CA TYR A 66 4.99 5.39 -21.56
C TYR A 66 5.72 6.40 -20.68
N ASP A 67 4.99 7.36 -20.16
CA ASP A 67 5.42 8.27 -19.11
C ASP A 67 4.55 8.12 -17.85
N VAL A 68 5.01 8.70 -16.75
CA VAL A 68 4.24 8.73 -15.50
C VAL A 68 4.36 10.13 -14.92
N VAL A 69 3.26 10.85 -14.91
CA VAL A 69 3.18 12.26 -14.53
C VAL A 69 2.43 12.40 -13.21
N LEU A 70 2.94 13.25 -12.32
CA LEU A 70 2.22 13.69 -11.13
C LEU A 70 1.06 14.56 -11.58
N THR A 71 -0.18 14.12 -11.35
CA THR A 71 -1.39 14.82 -11.75
C THR A 71 -2.01 15.63 -10.63
N ASP A 72 -1.88 15.14 -9.39
CA ASP A 72 -2.34 15.89 -8.22
C ASP A 72 -1.48 15.59 -7.00
N SER A 73 -1.40 16.53 -6.05
CA SER A 73 -0.78 16.33 -4.76
C SER A 73 -1.33 17.28 -3.71
N TYR A 74 -1.52 16.76 -2.50
CA TYR A 74 -1.85 17.58 -1.34
C TYR A 74 -0.84 17.31 -0.22
N LYS A 75 -0.38 18.37 0.44
CA LYS A 75 0.64 18.29 1.49
C LYS A 75 0.22 19.14 2.68
N ASP A 76 -0.05 18.47 3.79
CA ASP A 76 -0.30 19.10 5.08
C ASP A 76 0.90 18.82 6.00
N TYR A 77 1.74 19.82 6.15
CA TYR A 77 2.96 19.70 6.95
C TYR A 77 2.67 19.74 8.45
N GLU A 78 1.55 20.31 8.89
CA GLU A 78 1.18 20.32 10.31
C GLU A 78 0.73 18.95 10.77
N LYS A 79 -0.08 18.27 9.94
CA LYS A 79 -0.59 16.93 10.24
C LYS A 79 0.32 15.81 9.74
N GLY A 80 1.37 16.10 8.98
CA GLY A 80 2.20 15.11 8.32
C GLY A 80 1.43 14.27 7.29
N PHE A 81 0.36 14.82 6.69
CA PHE A 81 -0.44 14.13 5.69
C PHE A 81 0.00 14.53 4.30
N PHE A 82 0.35 13.52 3.47
CA PHE A 82 0.79 13.71 2.10
C PHE A 82 -0.01 12.78 1.18
N TYR A 83 -0.63 13.36 0.16
CA TYR A 83 -1.34 12.66 -0.90
C TYR A 83 -0.65 12.90 -2.23
N TYR A 84 -0.59 11.87 -3.06
CA TYR A 84 -0.05 11.94 -4.41
C TYR A 84 -0.92 11.13 -5.36
N GLU A 85 -1.16 11.69 -6.54
CA GLU A 85 -1.80 11.03 -7.66
C GLU A 85 -0.92 11.10 -8.90
N PHE A 86 -0.79 9.99 -9.58
CA PHE A 86 -0.05 9.88 -10.82
C PHE A 86 -0.94 9.32 -11.92
N THR A 87 -0.76 9.85 -13.14
CA THR A 87 -1.28 9.27 -14.36
C THR A 87 -0.13 8.71 -15.19
N ALA A 88 -0.20 7.42 -15.48
CA ALA A 88 0.64 6.76 -16.47
C ALA A 88 -0.05 6.81 -17.83
N ARG A 89 0.67 7.16 -18.89
CA ARG A 89 0.13 7.33 -20.25
C ARG A 89 0.97 6.53 -21.22
N ALA A 90 0.34 5.65 -22.00
CA ALA A 90 1.00 4.92 -23.07
C ALA A 90 0.78 5.64 -24.41
N TYR A 91 1.82 5.66 -25.22
CA TYR A 91 1.89 6.36 -26.49
C TYR A 91 2.20 5.41 -27.63
N ASP A 92 1.55 5.65 -28.77
CA ASP A 92 1.94 5.02 -30.04
C ASP A 92 3.22 5.66 -30.62
N LYS A 93 3.63 5.16 -31.77
CA LYS A 93 4.83 5.65 -32.49
C LYS A 93 4.67 7.10 -32.96
N GLU A 94 3.45 7.56 -33.14
CA GLU A 94 3.11 8.93 -33.53
C GLU A 94 2.96 9.88 -32.34
N GLY A 95 3.19 9.40 -31.11
CA GLY A 95 3.12 10.19 -29.89
C GLY A 95 1.70 10.45 -29.39
N ARG A 96 0.70 9.70 -29.88
CA ARG A 96 -0.70 9.82 -29.41
C ARG A 96 -0.94 8.91 -28.22
N ILE A 97 -1.71 9.39 -27.24
CA ILE A 97 -2.08 8.61 -26.07
C ILE A 97 -3.06 7.51 -26.49
N VAL A 98 -2.69 6.26 -26.28
CA VAL A 98 -3.54 5.08 -26.57
C VAL A 98 -4.26 4.54 -25.36
N ARG A 99 -3.68 4.69 -24.18
CA ARG A 99 -4.29 4.30 -22.88
C ARG A 99 -3.68 5.10 -21.74
N THR A 100 -4.45 5.18 -20.66
CA THR A 100 -4.01 5.80 -19.40
C THR A 100 -4.29 4.86 -18.23
N GLY A 101 -3.51 4.99 -17.17
CA GLY A 101 -3.76 4.36 -15.88
C GLY A 101 -3.53 5.37 -14.76
N VAL A 102 -4.31 5.28 -13.71
CA VAL A 102 -4.25 6.22 -12.57
C VAL A 102 -3.87 5.47 -11.30
N GLY A 103 -3.11 6.12 -10.44
CA GLY A 103 -2.75 5.58 -9.14
C GLY A 103 -2.53 6.67 -8.12
N CYS A 104 -3.15 6.52 -6.97
CA CYS A 104 -2.97 7.43 -5.85
C CYS A 104 -2.51 6.69 -4.59
N ALA A 105 -1.90 7.43 -3.67
CA ALA A 105 -1.55 6.96 -2.33
C ALA A 105 -1.38 8.15 -1.39
N ASN A 106 -1.61 7.90 -0.10
CA ASN A 106 -1.41 8.90 0.92
C ASN A 106 -0.77 8.30 2.18
N THR A 107 -0.16 9.14 3.01
CA THR A 107 0.53 8.70 4.23
C THR A 107 -0.39 8.20 5.33
N GLY A 108 -1.71 8.38 5.20
CA GLY A 108 -2.72 7.85 6.13
C GLY A 108 -3.11 6.40 5.86
N GLU A 109 -2.62 5.79 4.78
CA GLU A 109 -2.93 4.39 4.48
C GLU A 109 -2.38 3.45 5.57
N SER A 110 -3.16 2.43 5.94
CA SER A 110 -2.82 1.49 7.01
C SER A 110 -1.52 0.71 6.75
N SER A 111 -1.13 0.57 5.47
CA SER A 111 0.12 -0.08 5.06
C SER A 111 1.38 0.62 5.56
N PHE A 112 1.29 1.91 5.92
CA PHE A 112 2.42 2.65 6.50
C PHE A 112 2.47 2.54 8.03
N GLY A 113 1.48 1.92 8.66
CA GLY A 113 1.42 1.70 10.10
C GLY A 113 1.48 2.99 10.91
N PHE A 114 2.05 2.92 12.12
CA PHE A 114 2.24 4.08 13.00
C PHE A 114 3.37 5.03 12.55
N ALA A 115 4.23 4.59 11.63
CA ALA A 115 5.30 5.42 11.07
C ALA A 115 4.80 6.38 9.97
N GLY A 116 3.48 6.55 9.84
CA GLY A 116 2.87 7.49 8.89
C GLY A 116 3.44 8.91 8.98
N GLY A 117 2.92 9.81 8.19
CA GLY A 117 3.39 11.19 8.16
C GLY A 117 4.67 11.38 7.34
N PHE A 118 5.58 12.23 7.81
CA PHE A 118 6.79 12.62 7.07
C PHE A 118 7.64 11.44 6.61
N ASN A 119 7.84 10.45 7.47
CA ASN A 119 8.66 9.27 7.15
C ASN A 119 8.07 8.40 6.03
N SER A 120 6.77 8.49 5.81
CA SER A 120 6.05 7.71 4.78
C SER A 120 5.85 8.48 3.47
N ALA A 121 6.16 9.78 3.41
CA ALA A 121 5.92 10.61 2.23
C ALA A 121 6.62 10.06 0.97
N ASN A 122 7.89 9.63 1.08
CA ASN A 122 8.61 9.02 -0.03
C ASN A 122 8.03 7.66 -0.44
N SER A 123 7.51 6.90 0.51
CA SER A 123 6.86 5.62 0.24
C SER A 123 5.51 5.82 -0.42
N ALA A 124 4.73 6.82 0.00
CA ALA A 124 3.45 7.17 -0.60
C ALA A 124 3.60 7.59 -2.06
N ILE A 125 4.56 8.48 -2.39
CA ILE A 125 4.79 8.90 -3.77
C ILE A 125 5.22 7.72 -4.68
N LYS A 126 6.08 6.82 -4.18
CA LYS A 126 6.51 5.62 -4.92
C LYS A 126 5.35 4.65 -5.11
N LYS A 127 4.46 4.51 -4.11
CA LYS A 127 3.29 3.65 -4.14
C LYS A 127 2.27 4.15 -5.15
N ALA A 128 1.96 5.45 -5.16
CA ALA A 128 1.08 6.08 -6.13
C ALA A 128 1.60 5.87 -7.56
N LYS A 129 2.88 6.16 -7.82
CA LYS A 129 3.51 5.93 -9.11
C LYS A 129 3.44 4.46 -9.55
N LYS A 130 3.69 3.50 -8.65
CA LYS A 130 3.58 2.06 -8.93
C LYS A 130 2.16 1.69 -9.33
N ARG A 131 1.14 2.16 -8.60
CA ARG A 131 -0.27 1.90 -8.87
C ARG A 131 -0.67 2.37 -10.26
N ALA A 132 -0.26 3.57 -10.67
CA ALA A 132 -0.54 4.10 -12.01
C ALA A 132 0.02 3.22 -13.13
N VAL A 133 1.25 2.69 -12.98
CA VAL A 133 1.87 1.79 -13.97
C VAL A 133 1.15 0.45 -14.03
N VAL A 134 0.75 -0.11 -12.90
CA VAL A 134 0.00 -1.37 -12.85
C VAL A 134 -1.38 -1.21 -13.48
N ASP A 135 -2.10 -0.13 -13.18
CA ASP A 135 -3.39 0.18 -13.77
C ASP A 135 -3.31 0.35 -15.29
N LEU A 136 -2.29 1.06 -15.76
CA LEU A 136 -2.04 1.20 -17.20
C LEU A 136 -1.86 -0.18 -17.88
N ALA A 137 -1.06 -1.08 -17.28
CA ALA A 137 -0.81 -2.39 -17.86
C ALA A 137 -2.06 -3.27 -17.87
N LEU A 138 -2.87 -3.25 -16.82
CA LEU A 138 -4.13 -3.98 -16.73
C LEU A 138 -5.16 -3.47 -17.73
N THR A 139 -5.30 -2.15 -17.83
CA THR A 139 -6.24 -1.49 -18.76
C THR A 139 -5.82 -1.72 -20.21
N LEU A 140 -4.52 -1.61 -20.51
CA LEU A 140 -3.99 -1.81 -21.86
C LEU A 140 -4.21 -3.25 -22.33
N GLY A 141 -3.92 -4.24 -21.47
CA GLY A 141 -4.03 -5.66 -21.80
C GLY A 141 -5.44 -6.24 -21.61
N SER A 142 -6.40 -5.45 -21.11
CA SER A 142 -7.72 -5.97 -20.66
C SER A 142 -7.57 -7.17 -19.71
N LEU A 143 -6.67 -7.06 -18.73
CA LEU A 143 -6.25 -8.13 -17.82
C LEU A 143 -6.91 -8.05 -16.43
N SER A 144 -7.87 -7.14 -16.22
CA SER A 144 -8.54 -6.95 -14.92
C SER A 144 -9.40 -8.14 -14.47
N ASP A 145 -9.71 -9.06 -15.36
CA ASP A 145 -10.35 -10.33 -15.02
C ASP A 145 -9.36 -11.38 -14.46
N MET A 146 -8.07 -11.23 -14.75
CA MET A 146 -7.03 -12.16 -14.32
C MET A 146 -6.28 -11.67 -13.07
N PHE A 147 -6.05 -10.38 -12.99
CA PHE A 147 -5.30 -9.76 -11.90
C PHE A 147 -6.14 -8.70 -11.21
N THR A 148 -5.94 -8.58 -9.92
CA THR A 148 -6.46 -7.45 -9.15
C THR A 148 -5.31 -6.52 -8.75
N GLN A 149 -5.61 -5.23 -8.59
CA GLN A 149 -4.73 -4.27 -7.95
C GLN A 149 -5.27 -3.79 -6.59
N ASP A 150 -6.51 -4.17 -6.26
CA ASP A 150 -7.24 -3.66 -5.08
C ASP A 150 -6.81 -4.27 -3.74
N ILE A 151 -5.85 -5.17 -3.74
CA ILE A 151 -5.51 -6.01 -2.58
C ILE A 151 -4.65 -5.28 -1.55
N GLU A 152 -4.00 -4.21 -1.94
CA GLU A 152 -3.39 -3.35 -0.93
C GLU A 152 -4.46 -2.62 -0.13
N ASP A 153 -5.69 -2.53 -0.66
CA ASP A 153 -6.83 -1.85 -0.05
C ASP A 153 -7.76 -2.81 0.72
N ASP A 154 -7.87 -4.10 0.34
CA ASP A 154 -8.67 -5.10 1.06
C ASP A 154 -8.06 -5.59 2.39
N ASN A 155 -6.79 -5.35 2.65
CA ASN A 155 -6.25 -5.37 4.01
C ASN A 155 -6.58 -4.08 4.78
N ASN A 156 -7.07 -3.07 4.09
CA ASN A 156 -7.90 -2.01 4.57
C ASN A 156 -9.37 -2.48 4.43
N GLU A 157 -9.84 -3.44 5.23
CA GLU A 157 -10.94 -2.96 6.04
C GLU A 157 -10.51 -1.55 6.41
N ILE A 158 -11.22 -0.56 5.89
CA ILE A 158 -11.41 0.67 6.61
C ILE A 158 -11.81 0.16 8.00
N ARG A 159 -10.81 -0.17 8.81
CA ARG A 159 -10.87 0.28 10.15
C ARG A 159 -10.96 1.79 9.90
N SER A 160 -12.21 2.27 9.64
CA SER A 160 -12.58 3.52 10.21
C SER A 160 -11.67 3.54 11.42
N LYS A 161 -10.67 4.42 11.46
CA LYS A 161 -10.10 4.80 12.73
C LYS A 161 -11.39 5.11 13.48
N GLU A 162 -11.89 4.14 14.23
CA GLU A 162 -12.68 4.50 15.38
C GLU A 162 -11.78 5.54 15.95
N ILE A 163 -12.25 6.77 15.86
CA ILE A 163 -11.57 7.89 16.52
C ILE A 163 -11.64 7.40 17.94
N LEU A 164 -10.54 6.71 18.35
CA LEU A 164 -10.45 6.12 19.67
C LEU A 164 -10.67 7.30 20.58
N LYS A 165 -11.80 7.29 21.27
CA LYS A 165 -12.12 8.37 22.17
C LYS A 165 -11.09 8.29 23.30
N ASP A 166 -10.82 9.41 23.92
CA ASP A 166 -9.87 9.50 25.03
C ASP A 166 -10.09 8.43 26.12
N ASP A 167 -11.35 8.01 26.31
CA ASP A 167 -11.75 7.01 27.30
C ASP A 167 -11.71 5.56 26.78
N ASP A 168 -11.43 5.32 25.49
CA ASP A 168 -11.34 3.96 24.96
C ASP A 168 -10.08 3.25 25.46
N PRO A 169 -10.13 1.93 25.71
CA PRO A 169 -8.97 1.14 26.08
C PRO A 169 -7.88 1.17 25.01
N ILE A 170 -6.62 1.01 25.39
CA ILE A 170 -5.52 0.86 24.45
C ILE A 170 -5.68 -0.40 23.61
N THR A 171 -5.24 -0.30 22.35
CA THR A 171 -5.25 -1.43 21.42
C THR A 171 -4.20 -2.49 21.79
N SER A 172 -4.38 -3.73 21.31
CA SER A 172 -3.38 -4.79 21.50
C SER A 172 -2.00 -4.43 20.94
N LYS A 173 -1.92 -3.57 19.93
CA LYS A 173 -0.64 -3.06 19.39
C LYS A 173 0.01 -2.06 20.34
N GLN A 174 -0.77 -1.17 20.92
CA GLN A 174 -0.30 -0.22 21.94
C GLN A 174 0.17 -0.96 23.20
N ALA A 175 -0.56 -1.99 23.64
CA ALA A 175 -0.14 -2.83 24.75
C ALA A 175 1.20 -3.52 24.47
N LYS A 176 1.41 -4.09 23.27
CA LYS A 176 2.70 -4.68 22.89
C LYS A 176 3.82 -3.64 22.89
N ARG A 177 3.57 -2.43 22.37
CA ARG A 177 4.55 -1.34 22.38
C ARG A 177 4.91 -0.93 23.80
N LEU A 178 3.94 -0.85 24.70
CA LEU A 178 4.15 -0.51 26.12
C LEU A 178 5.13 -1.48 26.78
N PHE A 179 4.93 -2.80 26.59
CA PHE A 179 5.86 -3.81 27.11
C PHE A 179 7.21 -3.79 26.41
N ALA A 180 7.28 -3.42 25.14
CA ALA A 180 8.55 -3.24 24.43
C ALA A 180 9.34 -2.05 24.99
N ILE A 181 8.68 -0.94 25.33
CA ILE A 181 9.31 0.21 26.00
C ILE A 181 9.87 -0.23 27.37
N ALA A 182 9.08 -0.97 28.17
CA ALA A 182 9.55 -1.49 29.43
C ALA A 182 10.79 -2.38 29.26
N ALA A 183 10.77 -3.32 28.30
CA ALA A 183 11.89 -4.19 28.03
C ALA A 183 13.16 -3.45 27.58
N ASN A 184 13.02 -2.39 26.75
CA ASN A 184 14.14 -1.54 26.35
C ASN A 184 14.78 -0.78 27.51
N ASN A 185 14.05 -0.60 28.62
CA ASN A 185 14.55 0.00 29.86
C ASN A 185 14.89 -1.07 30.91
N GLU A 186 15.23 -2.29 30.46
CA GLU A 186 15.65 -3.42 31.30
C GLU A 186 14.57 -3.90 32.31
N ILE A 187 13.30 -3.49 32.15
CA ILE A 187 12.19 -3.88 33.02
C ILE A 187 11.62 -5.21 32.52
N THR A 188 11.68 -6.26 33.33
CA THR A 188 11.08 -7.55 33.00
C THR A 188 9.56 -7.47 32.86
N ALA A 189 8.94 -8.37 32.10
CA ALA A 189 7.50 -8.38 31.89
C ALA A 189 6.70 -8.52 33.21
N GLU A 190 7.26 -9.27 34.20
CA GLU A 190 6.66 -9.43 35.54
C GLU A 190 6.73 -8.12 36.33
N LYS A 191 7.90 -7.47 36.32
CA LYS A 191 8.09 -6.20 36.98
C LYS A 191 7.21 -5.11 36.34
N ALA A 192 7.10 -5.09 35.00
CA ALA A 192 6.22 -4.17 34.28
C ALA A 192 4.76 -4.34 34.72
N LYS A 193 4.28 -5.57 34.88
CA LYS A 193 2.92 -5.82 35.40
C LYS A 193 2.75 -5.33 36.84
N SER A 194 3.75 -5.56 37.69
CA SER A 194 3.70 -5.06 39.08
C SER A 194 3.64 -3.53 39.13
N LEU A 195 4.44 -2.85 38.31
CA LEU A 195 4.44 -1.38 38.22
C LEU A 195 3.10 -0.85 37.69
N LEU A 196 2.52 -1.51 36.69
CA LEU A 196 1.18 -1.11 36.21
C LEU A 196 0.14 -1.25 37.34
N ALA A 197 0.21 -2.32 38.11
CA ALA A 197 -0.70 -2.50 39.27
C ALA A 197 -0.51 -1.42 40.35
N GLU A 198 0.73 -1.06 40.65
CA GLU A 198 1.06 0.07 41.56
C GLU A 198 0.52 1.41 41.03
N TRP A 199 0.51 1.60 39.72
CA TRP A 199 -0.03 2.79 39.07
C TRP A 199 -1.56 2.77 38.90
N GLY A 200 -2.22 1.70 39.41
CA GLY A 200 -3.67 1.57 39.41
C GLY A 200 -4.26 0.85 38.21
N TYR A 201 -3.43 0.17 37.37
CA TYR A 201 -3.88 -0.56 36.20
C TYR A 201 -3.71 -2.08 36.41
N THR A 202 -4.83 -2.78 36.68
CA THR A 202 -4.79 -4.25 36.87
C THR A 202 -4.71 -5.02 35.56
N SER A 203 -5.11 -4.38 34.46
CA SER A 203 -5.06 -4.90 33.11
C SER A 203 -4.65 -3.81 32.11
N THR A 204 -4.05 -4.20 31.00
CA THR A 204 -3.79 -3.26 29.89
C THR A 204 -5.09 -2.67 29.31
N LYS A 205 -6.25 -3.29 29.57
CA LYS A 205 -7.56 -2.75 29.17
C LYS A 205 -8.01 -1.56 30.03
N ASP A 206 -7.41 -1.39 31.21
CA ASP A 206 -7.71 -0.28 32.10
C ASP A 206 -6.97 1.00 31.68
N ILE A 207 -5.97 0.88 30.81
CA ILE A 207 -5.22 2.00 30.27
C ILE A 207 -6.02 2.57 29.10
N THR A 208 -6.45 3.82 29.20
CA THR A 208 -7.18 4.52 28.12
C THR A 208 -6.24 5.26 27.20
N GLN A 209 -6.76 5.66 26.01
CA GLN A 209 -6.00 6.43 25.02
C GLN A 209 -5.43 7.71 25.65
N LYS A 210 -6.21 8.37 26.50
CA LYS A 210 -5.84 9.62 27.18
C LYS A 210 -4.59 9.51 28.03
N VAL A 211 -4.40 8.38 28.73
CA VAL A 211 -3.29 8.19 29.68
C VAL A 211 -2.14 7.36 29.10
N TYR A 212 -2.30 6.83 27.90
CA TYR A 212 -1.34 5.90 27.29
C TYR A 212 0.08 6.46 27.19
N ASP A 213 0.22 7.68 26.69
CA ASP A 213 1.53 8.31 26.51
C ASP A 213 2.21 8.62 27.85
N ASP A 214 1.46 8.96 28.87
CA ASP A 214 1.98 9.19 30.22
C ASP A 214 2.46 7.87 30.86
N VAL A 215 1.77 6.77 30.62
CA VAL A 215 2.20 5.45 31.09
C VAL A 215 3.49 5.01 30.34
N CYS A 216 3.60 5.29 29.05
CA CYS A 216 4.83 5.07 28.28
C CYS A 216 6.00 5.84 28.88
N LYS A 217 5.82 7.14 29.16
CA LYS A 217 6.85 7.99 29.78
C LYS A 217 7.27 7.51 31.17
N LYS A 218 6.34 6.97 31.97
CA LYS A 218 6.67 6.37 33.26
C LYS A 218 7.62 5.19 33.12
N PHE A 219 7.44 4.32 32.10
CA PHE A 219 8.39 3.24 31.84
C PHE A 219 9.73 3.77 31.30
N GLU A 220 9.71 4.77 30.42
CA GLU A 220 10.92 5.37 29.85
C GLU A 220 11.82 6.04 30.94
N ASN A 221 11.19 6.61 31.95
CA ASN A 221 11.87 7.30 33.04
C ASN A 221 12.06 6.44 34.31
N TYR A 222 11.63 5.19 34.28
CA TYR A 222 11.78 4.29 35.43
C TYR A 222 13.27 3.99 35.67
N ARG A 223 13.73 4.25 36.89
CA ARG A 223 15.07 3.87 37.36
C ARG A 223 14.92 2.91 38.50
N TYR A 224 15.70 1.83 38.50
CA TYR A 224 15.80 0.95 39.66
C TYR A 224 16.42 1.78 40.81
N GLU A 225 15.70 1.94 41.92
CA GLU A 225 16.26 2.37 43.19
C GLU A 225 17.03 1.23 43.86
#